data_ad1ef96260d527fb6193cb2c5689a44b
#
_entry.id   ad1ef96260d527fb6193cb2c5689a44b
#
_cell.length_a   1.000
_cell.length_b   1.000
_cell.length_c   1.000
_cell.angle_alpha   90.00
_cell.angle_beta   90.00
_cell.angle_gamma   90.00
#
_symmetry.space_group_name_H-M   'P 1'
#
loop_
_entity.id
_entity.type
_entity.pdbx_description
1 polymer ?
#
loop_
_entity_poly.entity_id
_entity_poly.type
_entity_poly.pdbx_seq_one_letter_code
_entity_poly.pdbx_strand_id
1 'polypeptide(L)'
;MKYTAKKEKENSSKKLLESLEQSIQEVFESDKWKEYLDTCSKFHHYSVNNCILILIQKKDATQCASFNAWKKLGRTVKHGEKGIRILAPAPFKKEVIKQSRGEDGAKLTDVNGNTVTEKDMVVVPWYKVVYTFDISQTEGKELPGVCEELKGTVDNYEQLKDAVIKVAGVPVKFEEIDSGAKGFYSRDTDSITVKKEMENTQTIKTLVHEMTHAKLHSGACDLDRKTEEVQAESTAYVVCKHFGIDTDSYSFEYLAGWSSGKELKELKQSMNIVQKTADEFINAIEKELGIANGQKEEVA
;
A
#
# COMPACT_ATOMS: atom_id res chain seq x y z
N MET A 1 -33.04 -21.09 9.74
CA MET A 1 -31.80 -21.22 8.96
C MET A 1 -31.16 -19.91 8.46
N LYS A 2 -31.87 -18.96 7.83
CA LYS A 2 -31.29 -17.69 7.33
C LYS A 2 -30.74 -16.76 8.45
N TYR A 3 -31.37 -16.76 9.62
CA TYR A 3 -31.01 -15.87 10.75
C TYR A 3 -29.72 -16.33 11.48
N THR A 4 -29.55 -17.63 11.66
CA THR A 4 -28.33 -18.24 12.22
C THR A 4 -27.12 -18.03 11.32
N ALA A 5 -27.26 -18.24 10.01
CA ALA A 5 -26.17 -18.04 9.04
C ALA A 5 -25.75 -16.54 8.92
N LYS A 6 -26.67 -15.59 9.12
CA LYS A 6 -26.34 -14.15 9.14
C LYS A 6 -25.53 -13.78 10.40
N LYS A 7 -25.95 -14.31 11.56
CA LYS A 7 -25.28 -14.07 12.85
C LYS A 7 -23.88 -14.72 12.90
N GLU A 8 -23.70 -15.89 12.28
CA GLU A 8 -22.38 -16.55 12.15
C GLU A 8 -21.43 -15.77 11.21
N LYS A 9 -21.94 -15.23 10.09
CA LYS A 9 -21.15 -14.38 9.20
C LYS A 9 -20.74 -13.06 9.87
N GLU A 10 -21.63 -12.40 10.60
CA GLU A 10 -21.34 -11.19 11.37
C GLU A 10 -20.28 -11.45 12.44
N ASN A 11 -20.38 -12.58 13.16
CA ASN A 11 -19.41 -12.96 14.18
C ASN A 11 -18.03 -13.32 13.58
N SER A 12 -18.00 -13.95 12.40
CA SER A 12 -16.76 -14.25 11.67
C SER A 12 -16.08 -12.99 11.16
N SER A 13 -16.83 -12.01 10.65
CA SER A 13 -16.29 -10.72 10.22
C SER A 13 -15.75 -9.88 11.37
N LYS A 14 -16.45 -9.90 12.53
CA LYS A 14 -16.00 -9.20 13.73
C LYS A 14 -14.67 -9.77 14.24
N LYS A 15 -14.56 -11.10 14.34
CA LYS A 15 -13.31 -11.76 14.73
C LYS A 15 -12.16 -11.46 13.77
N LEU A 16 -12.43 -11.36 12.46
CA LEU A 16 -11.42 -11.00 11.48
C LEU A 16 -10.91 -9.58 11.69
N LEU A 17 -11.80 -8.62 12.00
CA LEU A 17 -11.42 -7.25 12.29
C LEU A 17 -10.65 -7.12 13.60
N GLU A 18 -11.07 -7.84 14.64
CA GLU A 18 -10.33 -7.89 15.93
C GLU A 18 -8.91 -8.45 15.75
N SER A 19 -8.75 -9.54 14.98
CA SER A 19 -7.43 -10.08 14.68
C SER A 19 -6.58 -9.14 13.84
N LEU A 20 -7.19 -8.38 12.92
CA LEU A 20 -6.51 -7.37 12.11
C LEU A 20 -5.97 -6.23 12.99
N GLU A 21 -6.78 -5.70 13.92
CA GLU A 21 -6.36 -4.62 14.82
C GLU A 21 -5.21 -5.03 15.73
N GLN A 22 -5.25 -6.24 16.29
CA GLN A 22 -4.16 -6.79 17.05
C GLN A 22 -2.90 -6.95 16.21
N SER A 23 -3.02 -7.52 14.99
CA SER A 23 -1.88 -7.72 14.10
C SER A 23 -1.24 -6.41 13.65
N ILE A 24 -2.03 -5.33 13.48
CA ILE A 24 -1.47 -4.00 13.16
C ILE A 24 -0.55 -3.51 14.29
N GLN A 25 -0.91 -3.70 15.54
CA GLN A 25 -0.05 -3.32 16.66
C GLN A 25 1.24 -4.13 16.69
N GLU A 26 1.14 -5.44 16.43
CA GLU A 26 2.28 -6.36 16.45
C GLU A 26 3.26 -6.12 15.29
N VAL A 27 2.79 -5.61 14.14
CA VAL A 27 3.60 -5.34 12.94
C VAL A 27 4.74 -4.33 13.21
N PHE A 28 4.60 -3.46 14.21
CA PHE A 28 5.63 -2.46 14.53
C PHE A 28 6.83 -2.99 15.34
N GLU A 29 6.93 -4.29 15.55
CA GLU A 29 8.19 -4.96 15.89
C GLU A 29 9.07 -5.06 14.64
N SER A 30 10.38 -4.85 14.76
CA SER A 30 11.31 -4.71 13.61
C SER A 30 11.19 -5.82 12.56
N ASP A 31 11.19 -7.08 12.99
CA ASP A 31 11.14 -8.22 12.06
C ASP A 31 9.76 -8.36 11.40
N LYS A 32 8.70 -8.11 12.15
CA LYS A 32 7.32 -8.16 11.64
C LYS A 32 7.04 -7.02 10.67
N TRP A 33 7.66 -5.85 10.88
CA TRP A 33 7.58 -4.74 9.94
C TRP A 33 8.18 -5.11 8.59
N LYS A 34 9.36 -5.72 8.60
CA LYS A 34 10.01 -6.20 7.38
C LYS A 34 9.14 -7.23 6.64
N GLU A 35 8.55 -8.19 7.37
CA GLU A 35 7.61 -9.17 6.80
C GLU A 35 6.36 -8.51 6.18
N TYR A 36 5.85 -7.47 6.84
CA TYR A 36 4.75 -6.68 6.30
C TYR A 36 5.15 -5.94 5.01
N LEU A 37 6.32 -5.29 4.98
CA LEU A 37 6.82 -4.61 3.79
C LEU A 37 7.12 -5.60 2.65
N ASP A 38 7.62 -6.81 2.95
CA ASP A 38 7.77 -7.89 1.97
C ASP A 38 6.42 -8.32 1.37
N THR A 39 5.38 -8.32 2.18
CA THR A 39 4.02 -8.59 1.69
C THR A 39 3.52 -7.43 0.83
N CYS A 40 3.75 -6.18 1.25
CA CYS A 40 3.41 -5.00 0.46
C CYS A 40 4.09 -4.97 -0.90
N SER A 41 5.35 -5.40 -1.00
CA SER A 41 6.07 -5.42 -2.28
C SER A 41 5.47 -6.37 -3.31
N LYS A 42 4.82 -7.45 -2.86
CA LYS A 42 4.11 -8.41 -3.71
C LYS A 42 2.67 -7.98 -4.00
N PHE A 43 2.06 -7.28 -3.05
CA PHE A 43 0.64 -6.92 -3.05
C PHE A 43 0.44 -5.40 -2.94
N HIS A 44 1.27 -4.61 -3.64
CA HIS A 44 1.27 -3.14 -3.54
C HIS A 44 -0.09 -2.50 -3.89
N HIS A 45 -0.87 -3.10 -4.75
CA HIS A 45 -2.21 -2.65 -5.16
C HIS A 45 -3.34 -3.00 -4.14
N TYR A 46 -3.04 -3.82 -3.11
CA TYR A 46 -3.99 -4.08 -2.03
C TYR A 46 -3.94 -2.98 -0.95
N SER A 47 -5.01 -2.82 -0.19
CA SER A 47 -4.99 -1.95 0.99
C SER A 47 -4.11 -2.51 2.10
N VAL A 48 -3.61 -1.64 2.98
CA VAL A 48 -2.87 -2.04 4.19
C VAL A 48 -3.57 -3.18 4.95
N ASN A 49 -4.87 -3.03 5.18
CA ASN A 49 -5.65 -4.06 5.88
C ASN A 49 -5.59 -5.41 5.15
N ASN A 50 -5.67 -5.41 3.83
CA ASN A 50 -5.64 -6.65 3.05
C ASN A 50 -4.23 -7.24 3.00
N CYS A 51 -3.17 -6.44 2.90
CA CYS A 51 -1.79 -6.94 3.02
C CYS A 51 -1.56 -7.65 4.37
N ILE A 52 -2.03 -7.08 5.47
CA ILE A 52 -1.95 -7.71 6.79
C ILE A 52 -2.80 -8.98 6.85
N LEU A 53 -4.04 -8.95 6.33
CA LEU A 53 -4.91 -10.13 6.30
C LEU A 53 -4.31 -11.28 5.47
N ILE A 54 -3.62 -10.98 4.37
CA ILE A 54 -2.88 -11.97 3.59
C ILE A 54 -1.72 -12.51 4.41
N LEU A 55 -0.89 -11.62 4.97
CA LEU A 55 0.28 -12.00 5.78
C LEU A 55 -0.05 -12.97 6.90
N ILE A 56 -1.07 -12.67 7.72
CA ILE A 56 -1.43 -13.50 8.87
C ILE A 56 -2.12 -14.82 8.52
N GLN A 57 -2.73 -14.93 7.33
CA GLN A 57 -3.41 -16.15 6.90
C GLN A 57 -2.54 -17.03 6.00
N LYS A 58 -1.63 -16.43 5.22
CA LYS A 58 -0.72 -17.13 4.31
C LYS A 58 0.55 -16.30 4.08
N LYS A 59 1.51 -16.43 4.98
CA LYS A 59 2.76 -15.69 5.01
C LYS A 59 3.61 -15.87 3.72
N ASP A 60 3.55 -17.05 3.12
CA ASP A 60 4.25 -17.41 1.90
C ASP A 60 3.51 -17.05 0.60
N ALA A 61 2.40 -16.32 0.70
CA ALA A 61 1.66 -15.87 -0.48
C ALA A 61 2.54 -15.01 -1.41
N THR A 62 2.38 -15.22 -2.71
CA THR A 62 3.16 -14.52 -3.74
C THR A 62 2.28 -13.82 -4.76
N GLN A 63 1.13 -14.40 -5.12
CA GLN A 63 0.21 -13.86 -6.10
C GLN A 63 -1.22 -14.31 -5.77
N CYS A 64 -2.07 -13.37 -5.40
CA CYS A 64 -3.43 -13.65 -4.98
C CYS A 64 -4.45 -13.15 -5.99
N ALA A 65 -5.46 -13.99 -6.29
CA ALA A 65 -6.60 -13.59 -7.11
C ALA A 65 -7.89 -14.31 -6.65
N SER A 66 -9.05 -13.78 -7.08
CA SER A 66 -10.33 -14.42 -6.80
C SER A 66 -10.46 -15.75 -7.56
N PHE A 67 -11.36 -16.62 -7.11
CA PHE A 67 -11.66 -17.89 -7.81
C PHE A 67 -11.97 -17.68 -9.30
N ASN A 68 -12.77 -16.65 -9.60
CA ASN A 68 -13.15 -16.37 -10.99
C ASN A 68 -11.98 -15.78 -11.80
N ALA A 69 -11.14 -14.96 -11.19
CA ALA A 69 -9.95 -14.41 -11.82
C ALA A 69 -8.96 -15.53 -12.18
N TRP A 70 -8.70 -16.47 -11.28
CA TRP A 70 -7.89 -17.65 -11.59
C TRP A 70 -8.42 -18.44 -12.77
N LYS A 71 -9.75 -18.66 -12.81
CA LYS A 71 -10.40 -19.37 -13.93
C LYS A 71 -10.19 -18.64 -15.27
N LYS A 72 -10.28 -17.31 -15.31
CA LYS A 72 -10.02 -16.53 -16.53
C LYS A 72 -8.55 -16.61 -16.96
N LEU A 73 -7.62 -16.70 -16.01
CA LEU A 73 -6.19 -16.91 -16.27
C LEU A 73 -5.83 -18.36 -16.67
N GLY A 74 -6.83 -19.23 -16.80
CA GLY A 74 -6.61 -20.65 -17.17
C GLY A 74 -6.10 -21.51 -16.02
N ARG A 75 -6.35 -21.08 -14.76
CA ARG A 75 -5.99 -21.81 -13.55
C ARG A 75 -7.21 -22.18 -12.73
N THR A 76 -7.12 -23.27 -11.99
CA THR A 76 -8.20 -23.78 -11.13
C THR A 76 -7.71 -23.88 -9.70
N VAL A 77 -8.50 -23.42 -8.75
CA VAL A 77 -8.23 -23.60 -7.32
C VAL A 77 -8.35 -25.09 -6.98
N LYS A 78 -7.31 -25.64 -6.34
CA LYS A 78 -7.26 -27.05 -5.94
C LYS A 78 -8.38 -27.39 -4.97
N HIS A 79 -8.91 -28.60 -5.08
CA HIS A 79 -9.98 -29.05 -4.19
C HIS A 79 -9.51 -29.07 -2.72
N GLY A 80 -10.36 -28.54 -1.82
CA GLY A 80 -10.07 -28.51 -0.38
C GLY A 80 -9.26 -27.30 0.11
N GLU A 81 -8.76 -26.45 -0.80
CA GLU A 81 -8.04 -25.23 -0.42
C GLU A 81 -8.90 -24.24 0.34
N LYS A 82 -8.32 -23.61 1.35
CA LYS A 82 -8.98 -22.57 2.15
C LYS A 82 -8.64 -21.20 1.60
N GLY A 83 -9.66 -20.46 1.16
CA GLY A 83 -9.47 -19.10 0.66
C GLY A 83 -9.00 -18.16 1.76
N ILE A 84 -8.10 -17.25 1.39
CA ILE A 84 -7.64 -16.13 2.21
C ILE A 84 -8.75 -15.10 2.27
N ARG A 85 -9.16 -14.70 3.47
CA ARG A 85 -10.25 -13.73 3.68
C ARG A 85 -9.69 -12.33 3.62
N ILE A 86 -10.24 -11.51 2.74
CA ILE A 86 -9.90 -10.10 2.57
C ILE A 86 -11.15 -9.22 2.60
N LEU A 87 -10.97 -7.91 2.69
CA LEU A 87 -12.02 -6.91 2.73
C LEU A 87 -12.20 -6.28 1.35
N ALA A 88 -13.39 -6.43 0.75
CA ALA A 88 -13.75 -5.74 -0.49
C ALA A 88 -14.73 -4.60 -0.21
N PRO A 89 -14.61 -3.45 -0.88
CA PRO A 89 -15.57 -2.36 -0.79
C PRO A 89 -16.98 -2.83 -1.19
N ALA A 90 -17.97 -2.46 -0.40
CA ALA A 90 -19.38 -2.76 -0.66
C ALA A 90 -20.25 -1.58 -0.19
N PRO A 91 -19.99 -0.35 -0.69
CA PRO A 91 -20.73 0.82 -0.25
C PRO A 91 -22.22 0.67 -0.52
N PHE A 92 -23.04 1.21 0.37
CA PHE A 92 -24.49 1.22 0.19
C PHE A 92 -25.07 2.62 0.41
N LYS A 93 -26.19 2.91 -0.25
CA LYS A 93 -26.93 4.14 -0.06
C LYS A 93 -27.85 4.02 1.13
N LYS A 94 -27.83 5.02 2.00
CA LYS A 94 -28.72 5.12 3.15
C LYS A 94 -29.46 6.46 3.12
N GLU A 95 -30.78 6.42 3.27
CA GLU A 95 -31.57 7.60 3.47
C GLU A 95 -31.28 8.18 4.86
N VAL A 96 -30.95 9.44 4.93
CA VAL A 96 -30.78 10.20 6.16
C VAL A 96 -31.71 11.40 6.15
N ILE A 97 -32.29 11.73 7.30
CA ILE A 97 -33.10 12.91 7.48
C ILE A 97 -32.17 14.03 7.94
N LYS A 98 -32.04 15.05 7.13
CA LYS A 98 -31.30 16.28 7.47
C LYS A 98 -32.24 17.40 7.78
N GLN A 99 -31.86 18.28 8.70
CA GLN A 99 -32.56 19.53 8.92
C GLN A 99 -32.32 20.44 7.73
N SER A 100 -33.40 20.92 7.11
CA SER A 100 -33.33 21.86 6.01
C SER A 100 -32.79 23.22 6.49
N ARG A 101 -31.95 23.84 5.66
CA ARG A 101 -31.37 25.17 5.94
C ARG A 101 -31.73 26.12 4.81
N GLY A 102 -31.96 27.38 5.15
CA GLY A 102 -32.14 28.47 4.17
C GLY A 102 -30.83 28.81 3.45
N GLU A 103 -30.90 29.67 2.45
CA GLU A 103 -29.73 30.16 1.70
C GLU A 103 -28.70 30.87 2.60
N ASP A 104 -29.15 31.46 3.71
CA ASP A 104 -28.35 32.06 4.75
C ASP A 104 -27.72 31.06 5.76
N GLY A 105 -27.97 29.77 5.58
CA GLY A 105 -27.54 28.70 6.46
C GLY A 105 -28.36 28.52 7.73
N ALA A 106 -29.40 29.35 7.96
CA ALA A 106 -30.27 29.26 9.13
C ALA A 106 -31.14 27.99 9.04
N LYS A 107 -31.49 27.44 10.19
CA LYS A 107 -32.40 26.29 10.29
C LYS A 107 -33.81 26.70 9.89
N LEU A 108 -34.40 25.98 8.95
CA LEU A 108 -35.80 26.21 8.55
C LEU A 108 -36.76 25.60 9.55
N THR A 109 -37.78 26.40 9.93
CA THR A 109 -38.93 25.95 10.73
C THR A 109 -40.20 26.21 9.96
N ASP A 110 -41.24 25.38 10.18
CA ASP A 110 -42.55 25.58 9.62
C ASP A 110 -43.29 26.73 10.36
N VAL A 111 -44.50 27.02 9.89
CA VAL A 111 -45.35 28.07 10.47
C VAL A 111 -45.76 27.80 11.94
N ASN A 112 -45.60 26.57 12.41
CA ASN A 112 -45.87 26.12 13.78
C ASN A 112 -44.61 26.04 14.64
N GLY A 113 -43.43 26.43 14.10
CA GLY A 113 -42.14 26.35 14.78
C GLY A 113 -41.46 24.96 14.76
N ASN A 114 -42.00 23.98 13.99
CA ASN A 114 -41.36 22.67 13.88
C ASN A 114 -40.21 22.70 12.89
N THR A 115 -39.17 21.91 13.16
CA THR A 115 -38.02 21.77 12.27
C THR A 115 -38.43 21.15 10.93
N VAL A 116 -38.17 21.87 9.83
CA VAL A 116 -38.33 21.32 8.48
C VAL A 116 -37.16 20.38 8.20
N THR A 117 -37.50 19.18 7.75
CA THR A 117 -36.49 18.15 7.43
C THR A 117 -36.64 17.70 5.98
N GLU A 118 -35.51 17.41 5.36
CA GLU A 118 -35.45 16.82 4.01
C GLU A 118 -34.79 15.44 4.05
N LYS A 119 -35.16 14.59 3.12
CA LYS A 119 -34.52 13.30 2.93
C LYS A 119 -33.38 13.44 1.96
N ASP A 120 -32.20 12.99 2.39
CA ASP A 120 -31.02 12.95 1.57
C ASP A 120 -30.45 11.54 1.50
N MET A 121 -29.81 11.19 0.38
CA MET A 121 -29.22 9.88 0.17
C MET A 121 -27.71 9.98 0.33
N VAL A 122 -27.17 9.44 1.41
CA VAL A 122 -25.73 9.39 1.64
C VAL A 122 -25.17 8.01 1.29
N VAL A 123 -23.98 7.99 0.71
CA VAL A 123 -23.23 6.76 0.47
C VAL A 123 -22.47 6.43 1.76
N VAL A 124 -22.83 5.31 2.37
CA VAL A 124 -22.16 4.79 3.56
C VAL A 124 -21.07 3.81 3.11
N PRO A 125 -19.79 4.07 3.43
CA PRO A 125 -18.74 3.12 3.16
C PRO A 125 -18.96 1.85 3.98
N TRP A 126 -18.88 0.72 3.32
CA TRP A 126 -19.02 -0.58 3.93
C TRP A 126 -18.06 -1.56 3.27
N TYR A 127 -17.68 -2.59 3.99
CA TYR A 127 -16.81 -3.65 3.50
C TYR A 127 -17.44 -5.01 3.74
N LYS A 128 -17.28 -5.91 2.78
CA LYS A 128 -17.66 -7.32 2.90
C LYS A 128 -16.43 -8.20 2.87
N VAL A 129 -16.46 -9.31 3.58
CA VAL A 129 -15.43 -10.35 3.50
C VAL A 129 -15.60 -11.10 2.19
N VAL A 130 -14.53 -11.17 1.42
CA VAL A 130 -14.43 -11.98 0.20
C VAL A 130 -13.22 -12.92 0.32
N TYR A 131 -13.14 -13.90 -0.60
CA TYR A 131 -12.08 -14.89 -0.60
C TYR A 131 -11.19 -14.71 -1.81
N THR A 132 -9.90 -14.74 -1.57
CA THR A 132 -8.86 -14.82 -2.60
C THR A 132 -8.02 -16.07 -2.36
N PHE A 133 -7.27 -16.51 -3.37
CA PHE A 133 -6.41 -17.69 -3.32
C PHE A 133 -5.04 -17.33 -3.87
N ASP A 134 -4.00 -17.82 -3.22
CA ASP A 134 -2.64 -17.69 -3.73
C ASP A 134 -2.39 -18.65 -4.90
N ILE A 135 -1.47 -18.31 -5.79
CA ILE A 135 -1.09 -19.15 -6.94
C ILE A 135 -0.69 -20.58 -6.54
N SER A 136 -0.04 -20.76 -5.38
CA SER A 136 0.31 -22.07 -4.84
C SER A 136 -0.89 -22.98 -4.53
N GLN A 137 -2.06 -22.36 -4.32
CA GLN A 137 -3.35 -23.04 -4.09
C GLN A 137 -4.07 -23.36 -5.40
N THR A 138 -3.44 -23.12 -6.55
CA THR A 138 -4.03 -23.33 -7.87
C THR A 138 -3.20 -24.25 -8.72
N GLU A 139 -3.81 -24.80 -9.75
CA GLU A 139 -3.18 -25.62 -10.79
C GLU A 139 -3.66 -25.17 -12.18
N GLY A 140 -2.88 -25.42 -13.22
CA GLY A 140 -3.21 -25.05 -14.60
C GLY A 140 -2.08 -24.33 -15.31
N LYS A 141 -2.41 -23.38 -16.19
CA LYS A 141 -1.45 -22.66 -17.03
C LYS A 141 -0.38 -21.96 -16.17
N GLU A 142 0.89 -22.08 -16.57
CA GLU A 142 1.97 -21.26 -16.01
C GLU A 142 1.75 -19.80 -16.38
N LEU A 143 1.96 -18.93 -15.41
CA LEU A 143 1.88 -17.48 -15.61
C LEU A 143 3.29 -16.91 -15.67
N PRO A 144 3.55 -15.96 -16.57
CA PRO A 144 4.84 -15.26 -16.58
C PRO A 144 5.06 -14.58 -15.22
N GLY A 145 6.23 -14.78 -14.65
CA GLY A 145 6.64 -14.10 -13.42
C GLY A 145 6.86 -12.62 -13.70
N VAL A 146 6.23 -11.74 -12.94
CA VAL A 146 6.30 -10.28 -13.13
C VAL A 146 7.73 -9.74 -13.00
N CYS A 147 8.61 -10.45 -12.29
CA CYS A 147 9.99 -10.03 -12.01
C CYS A 147 11.07 -10.94 -12.60
N GLU A 148 10.76 -11.97 -13.38
CA GLU A 148 11.79 -12.84 -13.94
C GLU A 148 12.61 -12.15 -15.04
N GLU A 149 12.01 -11.17 -15.75
CA GLU A 149 12.70 -10.42 -16.80
C GLU A 149 13.73 -9.42 -16.27
N LEU A 150 13.61 -8.98 -15.00
CA LEU A 150 14.52 -8.01 -14.39
C LEU A 150 15.63 -8.63 -13.53
N LYS A 151 15.63 -9.95 -13.34
CA LYS A 151 16.63 -10.64 -12.52
C LYS A 151 17.95 -10.82 -13.27
N GLY A 152 18.96 -10.07 -12.85
CA GLY A 152 20.33 -10.56 -12.90
C GLY A 152 21.24 -10.11 -14.03
N THR A 153 20.96 -9.04 -14.79
CA THR A 153 21.93 -8.47 -15.73
C THR A 153 22.25 -7.00 -15.41
N VAL A 154 23.47 -6.57 -15.70
CA VAL A 154 23.91 -5.16 -15.53
C VAL A 154 23.00 -4.21 -16.33
N ASP A 155 22.58 -4.61 -17.52
CA ASP A 155 21.71 -3.83 -18.40
C ASP A 155 20.33 -3.56 -17.76
N ASN A 156 19.81 -4.48 -16.98
CA ASN A 156 18.51 -4.30 -16.30
C ASN A 156 18.60 -3.25 -15.19
N TYR A 157 19.75 -3.11 -14.51
CA TYR A 157 19.92 -2.08 -13.48
C TYR A 157 19.99 -0.67 -14.08
N GLU A 158 20.65 -0.49 -15.22
CA GLU A 158 20.69 0.80 -15.90
C GLU A 158 19.31 1.21 -16.40
N GLN A 159 18.56 0.30 -17.01
CA GLN A 159 17.19 0.54 -17.44
C GLN A 159 16.26 0.91 -16.27
N LEU A 160 16.36 0.17 -15.15
CA LEU A 160 15.60 0.45 -13.94
C LEU A 160 15.98 1.82 -13.33
N LYS A 161 17.27 2.14 -13.25
CA LYS A 161 17.76 3.45 -12.78
C LYS A 161 17.22 4.58 -13.63
N ASP A 162 17.27 4.44 -14.96
CA ASP A 162 16.77 5.45 -15.89
C ASP A 162 15.25 5.62 -15.75
N ALA A 163 14.50 4.54 -15.58
CA ALA A 163 13.07 4.60 -15.33
C ALA A 163 12.76 5.31 -13.99
N VAL A 164 13.51 5.00 -12.93
CA VAL A 164 13.37 5.66 -11.62
C VAL A 164 13.65 7.17 -11.75
N ILE A 165 14.72 7.57 -12.45
CA ILE A 165 15.06 8.98 -12.68
C ILE A 165 13.94 9.70 -13.44
N LYS A 166 13.36 9.09 -14.48
CA LYS A 166 12.23 9.67 -15.24
C LYS A 166 10.99 9.86 -14.38
N VAL A 167 10.73 8.94 -13.45
CA VAL A 167 9.56 8.97 -12.55
C VAL A 167 9.77 9.93 -11.38
N ALA A 168 10.99 10.37 -11.09
CA ALA A 168 11.31 11.21 -9.95
C ALA A 168 10.50 12.52 -9.86
N GLY A 169 10.08 13.06 -11.01
CA GLY A 169 9.28 14.29 -11.08
C GLY A 169 10.04 15.57 -10.77
N VAL A 170 11.28 15.47 -10.29
CA VAL A 170 12.18 16.58 -9.99
C VAL A 170 13.56 16.31 -10.61
N PRO A 171 14.38 17.34 -10.87
CA PRO A 171 15.73 17.15 -11.40
C PRO A 171 16.59 16.26 -10.52
N VAL A 172 17.28 15.29 -11.11
CA VAL A 172 18.22 14.40 -10.43
C VAL A 172 19.64 14.74 -10.88
N LYS A 173 20.55 14.92 -9.92
CA LYS A 173 21.97 15.20 -10.15
C LYS A 173 22.84 14.15 -9.48
N PHE A 174 23.98 13.85 -10.10
CA PHE A 174 25.00 12.98 -9.55
C PHE A 174 26.23 13.82 -9.26
N GLU A 175 26.61 13.94 -7.99
CA GLU A 175 27.72 14.82 -7.54
C GLU A 175 28.55 14.12 -6.47
N GLU A 176 29.76 14.61 -6.22
CA GLU A 176 30.50 14.21 -5.04
C GLU A 176 29.87 14.79 -3.78
N ILE A 177 29.74 13.96 -2.74
CA ILE A 177 29.15 14.35 -1.45
C ILE A 177 30.15 14.05 -0.34
N ASP A 178 30.70 15.11 0.24
CA ASP A 178 31.78 15.00 1.25
C ASP A 178 31.25 14.63 2.65
N SER A 179 29.94 14.82 2.90
CA SER A 179 29.31 14.61 4.22
C SER A 179 29.10 13.15 4.61
N GLY A 180 29.48 12.18 3.77
CA GLY A 180 29.17 10.77 3.97
C GLY A 180 27.74 10.37 3.66
N ALA A 181 26.84 11.32 3.35
CA ALA A 181 25.50 11.04 2.85
C ALA A 181 25.57 10.38 1.46
N LYS A 182 24.61 9.51 1.18
CA LYS A 182 24.49 8.82 -0.13
C LYS A 182 23.69 9.64 -1.13
N GLY A 183 22.83 10.53 -0.64
CA GLY A 183 22.02 11.46 -1.40
C GLY A 183 21.24 12.37 -0.48
N PHE A 184 20.53 13.32 -1.05
CA PHE A 184 19.58 14.18 -0.35
C PHE A 184 18.61 14.83 -1.34
N TYR A 185 17.37 15.07 -0.89
CA TYR A 185 16.44 15.96 -1.54
C TYR A 185 16.60 17.38 -0.96
N SER A 186 16.76 18.36 -1.83
CA SER A 186 16.82 19.79 -1.45
C SER A 186 15.48 20.46 -1.70
N ARG A 187 14.84 20.92 -0.63
CA ARG A 187 13.57 21.69 -0.72
C ARG A 187 13.78 23.03 -1.41
N ASP A 188 14.95 23.65 -1.23
CA ASP A 188 15.23 24.99 -1.78
C ASP A 188 15.35 24.98 -3.30
N THR A 189 15.91 23.91 -3.88
CA THR A 189 16.13 23.77 -5.32
C THR A 189 15.18 22.80 -5.97
N ASP A 190 14.29 22.19 -5.19
CA ASP A 190 13.37 21.13 -5.62
C ASP A 190 14.07 20.08 -6.49
N SER A 191 15.17 19.55 -5.99
CA SER A 191 16.02 18.61 -6.74
C SER A 191 16.62 17.54 -5.84
N ILE A 192 16.91 16.38 -6.43
CA ILE A 192 17.58 15.26 -5.79
C ILE A 192 19.04 15.26 -6.20
N THR A 193 19.93 15.16 -5.21
CA THR A 193 21.37 14.91 -5.44
C THR A 193 21.73 13.53 -4.93
N VAL A 194 22.38 12.74 -5.77
CA VAL A 194 22.85 11.38 -5.45
C VAL A 194 24.37 11.34 -5.58
N LYS A 195 25.04 10.68 -4.64
CA LYS A 195 26.48 10.52 -4.66
C LYS A 195 26.90 9.72 -5.89
N LYS A 196 27.95 10.20 -6.59
CA LYS A 196 28.59 9.49 -7.69
C LYS A 196 29.25 8.20 -7.24
N GLU A 197 29.51 7.30 -8.20
CA GLU A 197 30.32 6.09 -8.02
C GLU A 197 29.84 5.12 -6.94
N MET A 198 28.55 5.14 -6.62
CA MET A 198 27.94 4.10 -5.79
C MET A 198 27.58 2.87 -6.64
N GLU A 199 27.49 1.72 -5.99
CA GLU A 199 26.93 0.52 -6.60
C GLU A 199 25.50 0.75 -7.08
N ASN A 200 25.11 0.12 -8.19
CA ASN A 200 23.80 0.31 -8.82
C ASN A 200 22.65 0.09 -7.86
N THR A 201 22.68 -0.96 -7.04
CA THR A 201 21.65 -1.25 -6.04
C THR A 201 21.52 -0.12 -5.02
N GLN A 202 22.65 0.40 -4.52
CA GLN A 202 22.66 1.50 -3.56
C GLN A 202 22.17 2.81 -4.21
N THR A 203 22.51 3.04 -5.48
CA THR A 203 22.06 4.21 -6.23
C THR A 203 20.53 4.22 -6.36
N ILE A 204 19.91 3.08 -6.74
CA ILE A 204 18.47 2.97 -6.87
C ILE A 204 17.78 3.12 -5.50
N LYS A 205 18.31 2.48 -4.45
CA LYS A 205 17.79 2.64 -3.07
C LYS A 205 17.75 4.12 -2.66
N THR A 206 18.86 4.83 -2.88
CA THR A 206 18.96 6.25 -2.56
C THR A 206 18.01 7.08 -3.39
N LEU A 207 17.92 6.85 -4.70
CA LEU A 207 16.98 7.56 -5.57
C LEU A 207 15.54 7.43 -5.09
N VAL A 208 15.06 6.22 -4.80
CA VAL A 208 13.68 6.00 -4.37
C VAL A 208 13.41 6.61 -2.99
N HIS A 209 14.40 6.59 -2.09
CA HIS A 209 14.33 7.24 -0.78
C HIS A 209 14.15 8.77 -0.95
N GLU A 210 15.03 9.41 -1.74
CA GLU A 210 14.96 10.86 -1.97
C GLU A 210 13.73 11.28 -2.78
N MET A 211 13.28 10.45 -3.73
CA MET A 211 11.99 10.64 -4.43
C MET A 211 10.81 10.66 -3.45
N THR A 212 10.87 9.84 -2.41
CA THR A 212 9.82 9.82 -1.39
C THR A 212 9.80 11.12 -0.60
N HIS A 213 10.98 11.64 -0.22
CA HIS A 213 11.08 12.97 0.40
C HIS A 213 10.56 14.06 -0.53
N ALA A 214 10.93 14.06 -1.81
CA ALA A 214 10.45 15.03 -2.79
C ALA A 214 8.92 15.00 -2.92
N LYS A 215 8.33 13.79 -2.94
CA LYS A 215 6.88 13.62 -3.12
C LYS A 215 6.06 13.95 -1.87
N LEU A 216 6.52 13.51 -0.71
CA LEU A 216 5.74 13.57 0.53
C LEU A 216 6.12 14.72 1.46
N HIS A 217 7.36 15.18 1.41
CA HIS A 217 7.95 16.05 2.41
C HIS A 217 8.50 17.37 1.84
N SER A 218 8.13 17.72 0.59
CA SER A 218 8.60 18.95 -0.08
C SER A 218 7.99 20.23 0.50
N GLY A 219 6.75 20.17 1.02
CA GLY A 219 6.04 21.31 1.59
C GLY A 219 6.34 21.55 3.07
N ALA A 220 5.71 22.59 3.65
CA ALA A 220 5.64 22.74 5.10
C ALA A 220 4.84 21.56 5.67
N CYS A 221 5.53 20.64 6.27
CA CYS A 221 4.97 19.41 6.84
C CYS A 221 5.14 19.49 8.37
N ASP A 222 4.03 19.30 9.11
CA ASP A 222 4.06 19.24 10.57
C ASP A 222 4.53 17.86 11.09
N LEU A 223 5.05 16.99 10.20
CA LEU A 223 5.57 15.70 10.59
C LEU A 223 6.93 15.83 11.27
N ASP A 224 7.15 15.05 12.30
CA ASP A 224 8.48 14.89 12.88
C ASP A 224 9.41 14.15 11.90
N ARG A 225 10.70 14.50 11.94
CA ARG A 225 11.71 13.92 11.03
C ARG A 225 11.77 12.39 11.08
N LYS A 226 11.51 11.78 12.24
CA LYS A 226 11.50 10.32 12.36
C LYS A 226 10.37 9.71 11.55
N THR A 227 9.22 10.35 11.51
CA THR A 227 8.08 9.91 10.69
C THR A 227 8.39 10.06 9.20
N GLU A 228 9.04 11.17 8.79
CA GLU A 228 9.48 11.36 7.41
C GLU A 228 10.45 10.23 6.98
N GLU A 229 11.44 9.90 7.83
CA GLU A 229 12.40 8.82 7.55
C GLU A 229 11.74 7.43 7.51
N VAL A 230 10.81 7.11 8.44
CA VAL A 230 10.06 5.85 8.39
C VAL A 230 9.29 5.70 7.08
N GLN A 231 8.65 6.77 6.62
CA GLN A 231 7.89 6.76 5.37
C GLN A 231 8.82 6.60 4.16
N ALA A 232 9.93 7.33 4.13
CA ALA A 232 10.88 7.27 3.02
C ALA A 232 11.57 5.90 2.93
N GLU A 233 12.10 5.40 4.05
CA GLU A 233 12.79 4.12 4.10
C GLU A 233 11.87 2.94 3.79
N SER A 234 10.65 2.94 4.34
CA SER A 234 9.68 1.87 4.10
C SER A 234 9.18 1.87 2.64
N THR A 235 8.95 3.05 2.05
CA THR A 235 8.58 3.16 0.63
C THR A 235 9.71 2.65 -0.26
N ALA A 236 10.95 3.08 0.00
CA ALA A 236 12.12 2.63 -0.75
C ALA A 236 12.31 1.11 -0.64
N TYR A 237 12.11 0.55 0.56
CA TYR A 237 12.15 -0.90 0.76
C TYR A 237 11.13 -1.64 -0.13
N VAL A 238 9.85 -1.23 -0.09
CA VAL A 238 8.76 -1.87 -0.86
C VAL A 238 9.05 -1.82 -2.36
N VAL A 239 9.45 -0.66 -2.88
CA VAL A 239 9.75 -0.47 -4.31
C VAL A 239 10.97 -1.30 -4.72
N CYS A 240 12.07 -1.22 -3.97
CA CYS A 240 13.28 -1.99 -4.27
C CYS A 240 13.02 -3.50 -4.23
N LYS A 241 12.30 -3.98 -3.22
CA LYS A 241 11.94 -5.40 -3.10
C LYS A 241 11.08 -5.88 -4.25
N HIS A 242 10.13 -5.06 -4.71
CA HIS A 242 9.27 -5.36 -5.86
C HIS A 242 10.10 -5.61 -7.13
N PHE A 243 11.10 -4.77 -7.39
CA PHE A 243 12.00 -4.92 -8.55
C PHE A 243 13.17 -5.87 -8.32
N GLY A 244 13.16 -6.65 -7.25
CA GLY A 244 14.17 -7.68 -6.98
C GLY A 244 15.53 -7.12 -6.53
N ILE A 245 15.60 -5.87 -6.12
CA ILE A 245 16.80 -5.26 -5.54
C ILE A 245 17.03 -5.82 -4.13
N ASP A 246 18.26 -6.17 -3.81
CA ASP A 246 18.62 -6.64 -2.49
C ASP A 246 18.31 -5.59 -1.41
N THR A 247 17.55 -6.00 -0.41
CA THR A 247 17.07 -5.18 0.71
C THR A 247 17.63 -5.62 2.06
N ASP A 248 18.62 -6.51 2.10
CA ASP A 248 19.16 -7.05 3.36
C ASP A 248 19.86 -5.99 4.22
N SER A 249 20.36 -4.93 3.60
CA SER A 249 20.98 -3.79 4.29
C SER A 249 20.01 -2.84 4.98
N TYR A 250 18.68 -3.01 4.79
CA TYR A 250 17.70 -2.19 5.50
C TYR A 250 17.53 -2.67 6.94
N SER A 251 17.57 -1.74 7.88
CA SER A 251 17.31 -1.99 9.29
C SER A 251 16.21 -1.07 9.80
N PHE A 252 15.27 -1.64 10.51
CA PHE A 252 14.13 -0.92 11.09
C PHE A 252 14.19 -0.95 12.64
N GLU A 253 15.38 -1.05 13.23
CA GLU A 253 15.56 -1.13 14.69
C GLU A 253 14.97 0.09 15.43
N TYR A 254 14.97 1.25 14.79
CA TYR A 254 14.39 2.47 15.34
C TYR A 254 12.84 2.49 15.35
N LEU A 255 12.19 1.56 14.67
CA LEU A 255 10.75 1.53 14.48
C LEU A 255 9.98 1.40 15.81
N ALA A 256 10.45 0.55 16.71
CA ALA A 256 9.85 0.38 18.03
C ALA A 256 9.84 1.69 18.81
N GLY A 257 10.94 2.46 18.74
CA GLY A 257 11.03 3.79 19.36
C GLY A 257 10.14 4.84 18.67
N TRP A 258 9.99 4.75 17.34
CA TRP A 258 9.12 5.63 16.59
C TRP A 258 7.63 5.37 16.86
N SER A 259 7.23 4.09 16.92
CA SER A 259 5.83 3.69 17.15
C SER A 259 5.37 3.86 18.59
N SER A 260 6.33 3.92 19.54
CA SER A 260 6.05 4.06 20.96
C SER A 260 5.31 5.36 21.28
N GLY A 261 4.14 5.25 21.89
CA GLY A 261 3.30 6.39 22.26
C GLY A 261 2.43 6.95 21.13
N LYS A 262 2.50 6.42 19.90
CA LYS A 262 1.61 6.80 18.82
C LYS A 262 0.28 6.04 18.89
N GLU A 263 -0.79 6.73 18.54
CA GLU A 263 -2.10 6.09 18.43
C GLU A 263 -2.18 5.17 17.19
N LEU A 264 -2.96 4.10 17.28
CA LEU A 264 -3.17 3.16 16.18
C LEU A 264 -3.62 3.84 14.87
N LYS A 265 -4.36 4.95 15.00
CA LYS A 265 -4.80 5.76 13.86
C LYS A 265 -3.62 6.40 13.11
N GLU A 266 -2.67 6.97 13.85
CA GLU A 266 -1.47 7.60 13.27
C GLU A 266 -0.57 6.56 12.60
N LEU A 267 -0.40 5.41 13.24
CA LEU A 267 0.35 4.29 12.68
C LEU A 267 -0.27 3.79 11.37
N LYS A 268 -1.58 3.58 11.35
CA LYS A 268 -2.33 3.21 10.12
C LYS A 268 -2.22 4.27 9.03
N GLN A 269 -2.20 5.55 9.39
CA GLN A 269 -2.06 6.62 8.43
C GLN A 269 -0.70 6.58 7.74
N SER A 270 0.39 6.41 8.49
CA SER A 270 1.73 6.24 7.92
C SER A 270 1.84 4.99 7.04
N MET A 271 1.26 3.85 7.46
CA MET A 271 1.21 2.64 6.64
C MET A 271 0.48 2.88 5.30
N ASN A 272 -0.66 3.58 5.32
CA ASN A 272 -1.40 3.90 4.10
C ASN A 272 -0.62 4.84 3.17
N ILE A 273 0.12 5.81 3.73
CA ILE A 273 0.98 6.71 2.95
C ILE A 273 2.08 5.90 2.25
N VAL A 274 2.80 5.05 2.98
CA VAL A 274 3.83 4.16 2.44
C VAL A 274 3.27 3.28 1.31
N GLN A 275 2.16 2.58 1.59
CA GLN A 275 1.54 1.67 0.63
C GLN A 275 1.12 2.39 -0.66
N LYS A 276 0.43 3.52 -0.53
CA LYS A 276 -0.04 4.31 -1.68
C LYS A 276 1.13 4.86 -2.50
N THR A 277 2.16 5.40 -1.83
CA THR A 277 3.32 5.98 -2.52
C THR A 277 4.12 4.90 -3.23
N ALA A 278 4.31 3.75 -2.60
CA ALA A 278 4.98 2.61 -3.23
C ALA A 278 4.19 2.10 -4.45
N ASP A 279 2.86 1.96 -4.35
CA ASP A 279 2.01 1.56 -5.48
C ASP A 279 2.11 2.54 -6.65
N GLU A 280 2.08 3.86 -6.37
CA GLU A 280 2.24 4.89 -7.40
C GLU A 280 3.61 4.83 -8.08
N PHE A 281 4.69 4.65 -7.31
CA PHE A 281 6.05 4.53 -7.87
C PHE A 281 6.23 3.25 -8.67
N ILE A 282 5.83 2.11 -8.15
CA ILE A 282 5.89 0.82 -8.85
C ILE A 282 5.16 0.91 -10.19
N ASN A 283 3.92 1.38 -10.17
CA ASN A 283 3.11 1.50 -11.38
C ASN A 283 3.72 2.45 -12.42
N ALA A 284 4.31 3.56 -12.01
CA ALA A 284 4.95 4.52 -12.90
C ALA A 284 6.25 3.94 -13.49
N ILE A 285 7.06 3.27 -12.68
CA ILE A 285 8.30 2.62 -13.12
C ILE A 285 8.00 1.46 -14.07
N GLU A 286 7.05 0.59 -13.75
CA GLU A 286 6.61 -0.50 -14.64
C GLU A 286 6.16 0.02 -16.01
N LYS A 287 5.43 1.13 -16.02
CA LYS A 287 4.99 1.78 -17.25
C LYS A 287 6.17 2.27 -18.09
N GLU A 288 7.19 2.89 -17.47
CA GLU A 288 8.41 3.34 -18.18
C GLU A 288 9.23 2.17 -18.71
N LEU A 289 9.25 1.04 -17.98
CA LEU A 289 9.91 -0.19 -18.42
C LEU A 289 9.13 -0.98 -19.46
N GLY A 290 7.89 -0.57 -19.81
CA GLY A 290 7.03 -1.30 -20.74
C GLY A 290 6.50 -2.63 -20.18
N ILE A 291 6.54 -2.82 -18.87
CA ILE A 291 5.99 -4.01 -18.21
C ILE A 291 4.47 -3.92 -18.24
N ALA A 292 3.83 -4.87 -18.93
CA ALA A 292 2.38 -4.89 -19.06
C ALA A 292 1.72 -5.20 -17.71
N ASN A 293 0.89 -4.29 -17.23
CA ASN A 293 0.08 -4.48 -16.01
C ASN A 293 -1.01 -5.56 -16.20
N GLY A 294 -0.60 -6.83 -16.24
CA GLY A 294 -1.51 -7.97 -16.43
C GLY A 294 -2.48 -8.24 -15.26
N GLN A 295 -2.44 -7.51 -14.16
CA GLN A 295 -3.16 -7.83 -12.94
C GLN A 295 -4.13 -6.76 -12.41
N LYS A 296 -4.24 -5.58 -13.06
CA LYS A 296 -5.01 -4.45 -12.48
C LYS A 296 -6.52 -4.55 -12.56
N GLU A 297 -7.11 -5.39 -13.42
CA GLU A 297 -8.56 -5.32 -13.68
C GLU A 297 -9.45 -6.25 -12.84
N GLU A 298 -8.94 -7.14 -12.00
CA GLU A 298 -9.78 -8.20 -11.40
C GLU A 298 -9.78 -8.33 -9.87
N VAL A 299 -9.23 -7.37 -9.13
CA VAL A 299 -9.17 -7.44 -7.65
C VAL A 299 -10.16 -6.48 -6.96
N ALA A 300 -11.04 -5.82 -7.70
CA ALA A 300 -12.11 -4.98 -7.15
C ALA A 300 -13.41 -5.76 -6.90
#